data_d9ec2661df5d66abc611122e1117744a
#
_entry.id   d9ec2661df5d66abc611122e1117744a
#
_cell.length_a   1.000
_cell.length_b   1.000
_cell.length_c   1.000
_cell.angle_alpha   90.00
_cell.angle_beta   90.00
_cell.angle_gamma   90.00
#
_symmetry.space_group_name_H-M   'P 1'
#
loop_
_entity.id
_entity.type
_entity.pdbx_description
1 polymer ?
#
loop_
_entity_poly.entity_id
_entity_poly.type
_entity_poly.pdbx_seq_one_letter_code
_entity_poly.pdbx_strand_id
1 'polypeptide(L)'
;EAIYDREKNNTTLKINPEIIDNDQRIAGSEIYLSYKDEQLESLFIPSNAHATHPSKGFRERLEIIEKDTTIHQEPLEFTDDMTGSIMKGYFVDGKLDSIRLEGMATTIYHIFEDSIYQGKNQASGDNITMNFGENDIEKIFISGGSEGTYTPDSIGADVDGPVIYTS
;
A
#
# COMPACT_ATOMS: atom_id res chain seq x y z
N GLU A 1 4.94 3.22 24.50
CA GLU A 1 5.40 4.48 25.07
C GLU A 1 5.39 5.58 24.02
N ALA A 2 4.88 6.76 24.33
CA ALA A 2 4.89 7.92 23.44
C ALA A 2 5.62 9.09 24.16
N ILE A 3 6.55 9.73 23.46
CA ILE A 3 7.31 10.88 23.94
C ILE A 3 7.12 12.02 22.96
N TYR A 4 6.55 13.13 23.42
CA TYR A 4 6.39 14.35 22.62
C TYR A 4 7.44 15.38 23.03
N ASP A 5 8.25 15.83 22.08
CA ASP A 5 9.23 16.90 22.24
C ASP A 5 8.67 18.19 21.60
N ARG A 6 8.23 19.12 22.45
CA ARG A 6 7.61 20.38 22.02
C ARG A 6 8.59 21.32 21.31
N GLU A 7 9.88 21.29 21.69
CA GLU A 7 10.87 22.21 21.08
C GLU A 7 11.19 21.76 19.65
N LYS A 8 11.21 20.45 19.41
CA LYS A 8 11.48 19.86 18.09
C LYS A 8 10.21 19.60 17.28
N ASN A 9 9.05 19.81 17.88
CA ASN A 9 7.75 19.52 17.28
C ASN A 9 7.66 18.12 16.69
N ASN A 10 8.05 17.11 17.49
CA ASN A 10 8.04 15.71 17.10
C ASN A 10 7.49 14.79 18.18
N THR A 11 7.03 13.61 17.77
CA THR A 11 6.61 12.52 18.64
C THR A 11 7.43 11.28 18.32
N THR A 12 7.94 10.61 19.36
CA THR A 12 8.57 9.29 19.23
C THR A 12 7.71 8.26 19.92
N LEU A 13 7.35 7.21 19.17
CA LEU A 13 6.65 6.03 19.69
C LEU A 13 7.63 4.88 19.83
N LYS A 14 7.61 4.21 20.99
CA LYS A 14 8.55 3.12 21.37
C LYS A 14 7.78 1.92 21.91
N ILE A 15 8.48 0.78 21.93
CA ILE A 15 7.98 -0.49 22.48
C ILE A 15 6.79 -1.03 21.66
N ASN A 16 7.14 -1.65 20.53
CA ASN A 16 6.19 -2.21 19.55
C ASN A 16 5.10 -1.20 19.15
N PRO A 17 5.50 -0.02 18.66
CA PRO A 17 4.53 0.99 18.27
C PRO A 17 3.72 0.55 17.05
N GLU A 18 2.45 0.90 17.08
CA GLU A 18 1.52 0.75 15.99
C GLU A 18 0.67 2.01 15.88
N ILE A 19 0.48 2.49 14.66
CA ILE A 19 -0.49 3.53 14.32
C ILE A 19 -1.62 2.84 13.57
N ILE A 20 -2.85 3.10 13.97
CA ILE A 20 -4.05 2.56 13.33
C ILE A 20 -4.96 3.74 12.98
N ASP A 21 -5.33 3.82 11.71
CA ASP A 21 -6.31 4.78 11.20
C ASP A 21 -7.18 4.11 10.12
N ASN A 22 -8.50 4.06 10.32
CA ASN A 22 -9.45 3.46 9.38
C ASN A 22 -9.05 2.07 8.83
N ASP A 23 -8.63 1.16 9.71
CA ASP A 23 -8.11 -0.18 9.39
C ASP A 23 -6.75 -0.20 8.69
N GLN A 24 -6.17 0.94 8.37
CA GLN A 24 -4.76 1.05 7.97
C GLN A 24 -3.88 0.89 9.20
N ARG A 25 -2.75 0.20 9.04
CA ARG A 25 -1.80 -0.03 10.12
C ARG A 25 -0.40 0.32 9.67
N ILE A 26 0.36 0.96 10.56
CA ILE A 26 1.79 1.21 10.38
C ILE A 26 2.50 0.80 11.66
N ALA A 27 3.50 -0.06 11.56
CA ALA A 27 4.24 -0.60 12.68
C ALA A 27 5.75 -0.64 12.40
N GLY A 28 6.54 -0.76 13.45
CA GLY A 28 7.99 -0.91 13.35
C GLY A 28 8.67 -0.99 14.71
N SER A 29 10.01 -0.91 14.74
CA SER A 29 10.76 -0.92 16.00
C SER A 29 10.53 0.33 16.84
N GLU A 30 10.54 1.47 16.18
CA GLU A 30 10.23 2.80 16.70
C GLU A 30 9.54 3.59 15.57
N ILE A 31 8.70 4.57 15.91
CA ILE A 31 8.06 5.47 14.94
C ILE A 31 8.35 6.90 15.38
N TYR A 32 8.91 7.68 14.46
CA TYR A 32 9.18 9.11 14.63
C TYR A 32 8.21 9.89 13.76
N LEU A 33 7.46 10.81 14.37
CA LEU A 33 6.50 11.68 13.71
C LEU A 33 6.99 13.11 13.83
N SER A 34 7.08 13.82 12.72
CA SER A 34 7.43 15.25 12.69
C SER A 34 6.23 16.07 12.23
N TYR A 35 6.02 17.21 12.87
CA TYR A 35 4.90 18.09 12.62
C TYR A 35 5.38 19.46 12.17
N LYS A 36 4.63 20.09 11.28
CA LYS A 36 4.78 21.47 10.86
C LYS A 36 3.39 22.12 10.87
N ASP A 37 3.30 23.31 11.47
CA ASP A 37 2.04 24.05 11.58
C ASP A 37 0.87 23.19 12.13
N GLU A 38 1.18 22.38 13.16
CA GLU A 38 0.25 21.42 13.81
C GLU A 38 -0.21 20.25 12.91
N GLN A 39 0.31 20.13 11.70
CA GLN A 39 0.01 19.04 10.78
C GLN A 39 1.17 18.03 10.72
N LEU A 40 0.85 16.77 10.54
CA LEU A 40 1.85 15.73 10.30
C LEU A 40 2.54 15.99 8.95
N GLU A 41 3.87 16.15 8.98
CA GLU A 41 4.71 16.39 7.81
C GLU A 41 5.42 15.12 7.37
N SER A 42 5.95 14.36 8.33
CA SER A 42 6.66 13.13 8.00
C SER A 42 6.59 12.07 9.08
N LEU A 43 6.77 10.83 8.63
CA LEU A 43 6.89 9.63 9.45
C LEU A 43 8.20 8.93 9.09
N PHE A 44 8.93 8.46 10.10
CA PHE A 44 10.14 7.68 9.92
C PHE A 44 10.16 6.46 10.82
N ILE A 45 10.42 5.29 10.22
CA ILE A 45 10.61 4.01 10.92
C ILE A 45 12.00 3.48 10.59
N PRO A 46 12.92 3.42 11.55
CA PRO A 46 14.32 3.07 11.30
C PRO A 46 14.58 1.59 11.08
N SER A 47 13.66 0.71 11.52
CA SER A 47 13.81 -0.73 11.29
C SER A 47 12.49 -1.50 11.45
N ASN A 48 12.41 -2.67 10.78
CA ASN A 48 11.25 -3.56 10.80
C ASN A 48 9.95 -2.84 10.41
N ALA A 49 10.02 -2.03 9.37
CA ALA A 49 8.88 -1.26 8.90
C ALA A 49 7.85 -2.17 8.22
N HIS A 50 6.60 -2.02 8.61
CA HIS A 50 5.45 -2.74 8.06
C HIS A 50 4.24 -1.82 8.00
N ALA A 51 3.55 -1.80 6.88
CA ALA A 51 2.28 -1.12 6.73
C ALA A 51 1.27 -2.00 6.01
N THR A 52 0.01 -1.89 6.40
CA THR A 52 -1.11 -2.55 5.73
C THR A 52 -2.22 -1.55 5.42
N HIS A 53 -2.88 -1.76 4.29
CA HIS A 53 -3.99 -0.93 3.84
C HIS A 53 -5.13 -1.83 3.35
N PRO A 54 -6.39 -1.62 3.77
CA PRO A 54 -7.54 -2.36 3.25
C PRO A 54 -7.89 -1.88 1.84
N SER A 55 -8.06 -2.83 0.92
CA SER A 55 -8.51 -2.59 -0.45
C SER A 55 -9.86 -3.24 -0.66
N LYS A 56 -10.85 -2.49 -1.15
CA LYS A 56 -12.23 -2.95 -1.29
C LYS A 56 -12.77 -2.60 -2.68
N GLY A 57 -13.57 -3.49 -3.21
CA GLY A 57 -14.24 -3.28 -4.48
C GLY A 57 -15.12 -4.46 -4.84
N PHE A 58 -15.28 -4.69 -6.14
CA PHE A 58 -16.15 -5.73 -6.64
C PHE A 58 -15.43 -6.57 -7.71
N ARG A 59 -15.87 -7.81 -7.83
CA ARG A 59 -15.56 -8.66 -8.97
C ARG A 59 -16.82 -8.80 -9.82
N GLU A 60 -16.71 -8.57 -11.11
CA GLU A 60 -17.81 -8.78 -12.04
C GLU A 60 -17.80 -10.23 -12.54
N ARG A 61 -18.96 -10.86 -12.50
CA ARG A 61 -19.21 -12.15 -13.13
C ARG A 61 -20.33 -12.01 -14.14
N LEU A 62 -20.07 -12.50 -15.37
CA LEU A 62 -21.09 -12.63 -16.39
C LEU A 62 -21.83 -13.97 -16.18
N GLU A 63 -23.11 -13.90 -15.98
CA GLU A 63 -23.99 -15.06 -15.96
C GLU A 63 -24.91 -15.03 -17.19
N ILE A 64 -24.89 -16.10 -17.97
CA ILE A 64 -25.72 -16.23 -19.17
C ILE A 64 -26.84 -17.22 -18.87
N ILE A 65 -28.07 -16.72 -18.75
CA ILE A 65 -29.27 -17.53 -18.54
C ILE A 65 -30.17 -17.36 -19.75
N GLU A 66 -30.44 -18.45 -20.49
CA GLU A 66 -31.40 -18.49 -21.62
C GLU A 66 -31.28 -17.36 -22.68
N LYS A 67 -30.06 -16.91 -22.99
CA LYS A 67 -29.71 -15.80 -23.93
C LYS A 67 -29.69 -14.40 -23.29
N ASP A 68 -30.06 -14.23 -22.07
CA ASP A 68 -29.84 -12.97 -21.34
C ASP A 68 -28.51 -13.01 -20.59
N THR A 69 -27.76 -11.91 -20.70
CA THR A 69 -26.49 -11.73 -19.99
C THR A 69 -26.74 -10.83 -18.80
N THR A 70 -26.49 -11.34 -17.61
CA THR A 70 -26.58 -10.55 -16.37
C THR A 70 -25.19 -10.38 -15.77
N ILE A 71 -24.88 -9.16 -15.35
CA ILE A 71 -23.63 -8.87 -14.62
C ILE A 71 -23.94 -8.93 -13.13
N HIS A 72 -23.24 -9.83 -12.43
CA HIS A 72 -23.27 -9.91 -10.98
C HIS A 72 -22.00 -9.31 -10.41
N GLN A 73 -22.15 -8.43 -9.42
CA GLN A 73 -21.04 -7.86 -8.67
C GLN A 73 -20.90 -8.57 -7.32
N GLU A 74 -19.78 -9.22 -7.11
CA GLU A 74 -19.40 -9.87 -5.85
C GLU A 74 -18.46 -8.93 -5.08
N PRO A 75 -18.79 -8.52 -3.84
CA PRO A 75 -17.92 -7.67 -3.06
C PRO A 75 -16.63 -8.40 -2.69
N LEU A 76 -15.50 -7.70 -2.84
CA LEU A 76 -14.19 -8.19 -2.48
C LEU A 76 -13.53 -7.27 -1.45
N GLU A 77 -12.80 -7.87 -0.53
CA GLU A 77 -11.99 -7.19 0.46
C GLU A 77 -10.64 -7.87 0.57
N PHE A 78 -9.57 -7.10 0.42
CA PHE A 78 -8.20 -7.54 0.53
C PHE A 78 -7.43 -6.65 1.50
N THR A 79 -6.22 -7.08 1.84
CA THR A 79 -5.26 -6.29 2.57
C THR A 79 -4.01 -6.14 1.73
N ASP A 80 -3.67 -4.91 1.40
CA ASP A 80 -2.39 -4.58 0.80
C ASP A 80 -1.31 -4.57 1.87
N ASP A 81 -0.12 -5.00 1.53
CA ASP A 81 0.99 -5.19 2.46
C ASP A 81 2.27 -4.54 1.94
N MET A 82 2.99 -3.87 2.82
CA MET A 82 4.21 -3.15 2.51
C MET A 82 5.23 -3.38 3.62
N THR A 83 6.41 -3.92 3.28
CA THR A 83 7.48 -4.15 4.24
C THR A 83 8.82 -3.60 3.75
N GLY A 84 9.69 -3.30 4.69
CA GLY A 84 11.06 -2.87 4.42
C GLY A 84 11.86 -2.77 5.70
N SER A 85 13.18 -2.66 5.58
CA SER A 85 13.99 -2.38 6.75
C SER A 85 13.65 -1.00 7.31
N ILE A 86 13.52 -0.01 6.44
CA ILE A 86 13.23 1.39 6.78
C ILE A 86 11.99 1.85 6.02
N MET A 87 11.18 2.70 6.64
CA MET A 87 10.08 3.40 5.99
C MET A 87 10.15 4.90 6.27
N LYS A 88 9.91 5.69 5.22
CA LYS A 88 9.71 7.14 5.28
C LYS A 88 8.38 7.47 4.62
N GLY A 89 7.49 8.12 5.37
CA GLY A 89 6.23 8.65 4.86
C GLY A 89 6.27 10.17 4.84
N TYR A 90 5.72 10.78 3.80
CA TYR A 90 5.61 12.21 3.64
C TYR A 90 4.14 12.61 3.48
N PHE A 91 3.77 13.71 4.10
CA PHE A 91 2.40 14.19 4.14
C PHE A 91 2.35 15.63 3.60
N VAL A 92 1.32 15.91 2.81
CA VAL A 92 1.01 17.24 2.29
C VAL A 92 -0.42 17.58 2.71
N ASP A 93 -0.61 18.70 3.37
CA ASP A 93 -1.90 19.14 3.92
C ASP A 93 -2.60 18.06 4.77
N GLY A 94 -1.78 17.31 5.55
CA GLY A 94 -2.26 16.23 6.43
C GLY A 94 -2.65 14.93 5.73
N LYS A 95 -2.48 14.84 4.40
CA LYS A 95 -2.72 13.63 3.61
C LYS A 95 -1.40 12.97 3.23
N LEU A 96 -1.39 11.65 3.18
CA LEU A 96 -0.23 10.89 2.75
C LEU A 96 0.03 11.16 1.26
N ASP A 97 1.21 11.69 0.95
CA ASP A 97 1.69 11.98 -0.40
C ASP A 97 2.55 10.85 -0.94
N SER A 98 3.50 10.39 -0.14
CA SER A 98 4.38 9.32 -0.59
C SER A 98 4.90 8.47 0.56
N ILE A 99 5.20 7.20 0.24
CA ILE A 99 5.93 6.26 1.10
C ILE A 99 7.17 5.79 0.36
N ARG A 100 8.29 5.77 1.07
CA ARG A 100 9.53 5.16 0.62
C ARG A 100 9.94 4.03 1.57
N LEU A 101 10.11 2.84 1.02
CA LEU A 101 10.64 1.66 1.68
C LEU A 101 12.09 1.45 1.23
N GLU A 102 12.97 1.15 2.16
CA GLU A 102 14.40 0.90 1.90
C GLU A 102 14.82 -0.41 2.58
N GLY A 103 15.69 -1.16 1.90
CA GLY A 103 16.28 -2.41 2.39
C GLY A 103 15.33 -3.60 2.37
N MET A 104 15.48 -4.46 1.36
CA MET A 104 14.63 -5.62 1.11
C MET A 104 13.13 -5.25 1.10
N ALA A 105 12.83 -4.20 0.37
CA ALA A 105 11.48 -3.70 0.28
C ALA A 105 10.58 -4.67 -0.50
N THR A 106 9.38 -4.92 0.01
CA THR A 106 8.35 -5.70 -0.67
C THR A 106 7.01 -5.00 -0.59
N THR A 107 6.19 -5.22 -1.62
CA THR A 107 4.80 -4.76 -1.62
C THR A 107 3.89 -5.76 -2.31
N ILE A 108 2.68 -5.90 -1.77
CA ILE A 108 1.57 -6.61 -2.38
C ILE A 108 0.42 -5.62 -2.39
N TYR A 109 -0.14 -5.33 -3.56
CA TYR A 109 -1.33 -4.50 -3.64
C TYR A 109 -2.32 -5.02 -4.68
N HIS A 110 -3.60 -4.78 -4.39
CA HIS A 110 -4.72 -5.21 -5.21
C HIS A 110 -5.17 -4.04 -6.07
N ILE A 111 -5.29 -4.28 -7.37
CA ILE A 111 -5.59 -3.25 -8.36
C ILE A 111 -7.09 -3.26 -8.63
N PHE A 112 -7.70 -2.08 -8.51
CA PHE A 112 -9.09 -1.83 -8.88
C PHE A 112 -9.14 -0.71 -9.91
N GLU A 113 -9.99 -0.87 -10.92
CA GLU A 113 -10.35 0.16 -11.89
C GLU A 113 -11.86 0.35 -11.81
N ASP A 114 -12.31 1.58 -11.57
CA ASP A 114 -13.73 1.88 -11.31
C ASP A 114 -14.37 0.96 -10.25
N SER A 115 -13.60 0.65 -9.19
CA SER A 115 -13.95 -0.29 -8.12
C SER A 115 -14.04 -1.76 -8.55
N ILE A 116 -13.72 -2.12 -9.78
CA ILE A 116 -13.69 -3.49 -10.28
C ILE A 116 -12.27 -4.05 -10.15
N TYR A 117 -12.16 -5.23 -9.54
CA TYR A 117 -10.90 -5.91 -9.32
C TYR A 117 -10.26 -6.34 -10.64
N GLN A 118 -9.01 -5.91 -10.85
CA GLN A 118 -8.23 -6.22 -12.04
C GLN A 118 -7.19 -7.31 -11.80
N GLY A 119 -6.69 -7.41 -10.57
CA GLY A 119 -5.64 -8.34 -10.24
C GLY A 119 -4.77 -7.87 -9.09
N LYS A 120 -3.66 -8.57 -8.88
CA LYS A 120 -2.72 -8.33 -7.80
C LYS A 120 -1.32 -8.10 -8.35
N ASN A 121 -0.64 -7.10 -7.83
CA ASN A 121 0.78 -6.88 -8.06
C ASN A 121 1.59 -7.23 -6.80
N GLN A 122 2.67 -7.98 -6.98
CA GLN A 122 3.67 -8.26 -5.96
C GLN A 122 5.02 -7.78 -6.48
N ALA A 123 5.73 -7.00 -5.69
CA ALA A 123 7.02 -6.47 -6.11
C ALA A 123 8.02 -6.48 -4.96
N SER A 124 9.32 -6.57 -5.31
CA SER A 124 10.44 -6.49 -4.39
C SER A 124 11.61 -5.75 -5.01
N GLY A 125 12.47 -5.19 -4.16
CA GLY A 125 13.67 -4.48 -4.56
C GLY A 125 14.42 -3.91 -3.37
N ASP A 126 15.56 -3.27 -3.62
CA ASP A 126 16.27 -2.58 -2.55
C ASP A 126 15.49 -1.37 -2.04
N ASN A 127 14.79 -0.68 -2.95
CA ASN A 127 13.95 0.46 -2.63
C ASN A 127 12.63 0.40 -3.41
N ILE A 128 11.54 0.76 -2.74
CA ILE A 128 10.23 0.97 -3.35
C ILE A 128 9.73 2.34 -2.92
N THR A 129 9.33 3.17 -3.86
CA THR A 129 8.67 4.46 -3.60
C THR A 129 7.27 4.41 -4.21
N MET A 130 6.26 4.72 -3.41
CA MET A 130 4.87 4.84 -3.82
C MET A 130 4.40 6.27 -3.65
N ASN A 131 3.78 6.81 -4.67
CA ASN A 131 3.12 8.11 -4.65
C ASN A 131 1.61 7.90 -4.66
N PHE A 132 0.92 8.64 -3.80
CA PHE A 132 -0.52 8.53 -3.62
C PHE A 132 -1.22 9.74 -4.23
N GLY A 133 -2.33 9.49 -4.92
CA GLY A 133 -3.26 10.51 -5.38
C GLY A 133 -4.40 10.75 -4.39
N GLU A 134 -5.50 11.27 -4.86
CA GLU A 134 -6.64 11.59 -3.98
C GLU A 134 -7.25 10.36 -3.32
N ASN A 135 -7.26 9.21 -3.99
CA ASN A 135 -7.93 8.00 -3.49
C ASN A 135 -7.16 6.69 -3.71
N ASP A 136 -5.99 6.71 -4.36
CA ASP A 136 -5.29 5.48 -4.74
C ASP A 136 -3.79 5.72 -4.98
N ILE A 137 -3.04 4.64 -5.22
CA ILE A 137 -1.63 4.68 -5.62
C ILE A 137 -1.55 5.15 -7.08
N GLU A 138 -0.91 6.31 -7.30
CA GLU A 138 -0.70 6.83 -8.66
C GLU A 138 0.54 6.23 -9.33
N LYS A 139 1.61 6.01 -8.55
CA LYS A 139 2.89 5.59 -9.09
C LYS A 139 3.69 4.74 -8.12
N ILE A 140 4.35 3.73 -8.66
CA ILE A 140 5.31 2.90 -7.92
C ILE A 140 6.62 2.89 -8.68
N PHE A 141 7.72 3.21 -7.98
CA PHE A 141 9.08 3.10 -8.45
C PHE A 141 9.80 2.04 -7.64
N ILE A 142 10.43 1.09 -8.33
CA ILE A 142 11.23 0.03 -7.72
C ILE A 142 12.65 0.13 -8.26
N SER A 143 13.63 0.01 -7.39
CA SER A 143 15.04 0.06 -7.78
C SER A 143 15.90 -0.88 -6.94
N GLY A 144 16.97 -1.38 -7.58
CA GLY A 144 17.94 -2.29 -6.96
C GLY A 144 17.44 -3.73 -6.90
N GLY A 145 17.83 -4.54 -7.91
CA GLY A 145 17.45 -5.95 -7.98
C GLY A 145 15.94 -6.15 -8.02
N SER A 146 15.24 -5.33 -8.80
CA SER A 146 13.78 -5.31 -8.79
C SER A 146 13.19 -6.52 -9.49
N GLU A 147 12.24 -7.14 -8.82
CA GLU A 147 11.41 -8.22 -9.34
C GLU A 147 9.94 -7.89 -9.07
N GLY A 148 9.06 -8.26 -10.00
CA GLY A 148 7.65 -8.10 -9.79
C GLY A 148 6.82 -9.10 -10.58
N THR A 149 5.62 -9.37 -10.09
CA THR A 149 4.65 -10.26 -10.70
C THR A 149 3.28 -9.61 -10.63
N TYR A 150 2.70 -9.37 -11.80
CA TYR A 150 1.29 -9.06 -11.91
C TYR A 150 0.51 -10.34 -12.15
N THR A 151 -0.50 -10.59 -11.34
CA THR A 151 -1.43 -11.71 -11.48
C THR A 151 -2.80 -11.13 -11.76
N PRO A 152 -3.32 -11.24 -13.00
CA PRO A 152 -4.63 -10.75 -13.35
C PRO A 152 -5.73 -11.53 -12.61
N ASP A 153 -6.92 -10.95 -12.49
CA ASP A 153 -8.08 -11.67 -11.98
C ASP A 153 -8.46 -12.79 -12.95
N SER A 154 -8.63 -13.99 -12.43
CA SER A 154 -8.78 -15.23 -13.21
C SER A 154 -10.19 -15.48 -13.79
N ILE A 155 -11.05 -14.47 -13.79
CA ILE A 155 -12.43 -14.59 -14.28
C ILE A 155 -12.57 -14.03 -15.69
N GLY A 156 -12.13 -14.81 -16.67
CA GLY A 156 -12.32 -14.61 -18.10
C GLY A 156 -11.64 -15.74 -18.85
N ALA A 157 -12.26 -16.26 -19.89
CA ALA A 157 -11.83 -17.47 -20.59
C ALA A 157 -10.49 -17.37 -21.34
N ASP A 158 -9.85 -16.21 -21.35
CA ASP A 158 -8.58 -15.92 -22.04
C ASP A 158 -7.65 -15.05 -21.19
N VAL A 159 -7.43 -15.42 -19.91
CA VAL A 159 -6.51 -14.65 -19.06
C VAL A 159 -5.09 -15.14 -19.33
N ASP A 160 -4.25 -14.24 -19.82
CA ASP A 160 -2.81 -14.46 -19.85
C ASP A 160 -2.32 -14.74 -18.43
N GLY A 161 -1.38 -15.68 -18.31
CA GLY A 161 -0.80 -16.04 -17.00
C GLY A 161 -0.09 -14.86 -16.34
N PRO A 162 0.50 -15.05 -15.15
CA PRO A 162 1.22 -13.98 -14.44
C PRO A 162 2.31 -13.37 -15.31
N VAL A 163 2.38 -12.05 -15.32
CA VAL A 163 3.46 -11.30 -15.98
C VAL A 163 4.57 -11.05 -14.97
N ILE A 164 5.76 -11.57 -15.24
CA ILE A 164 6.96 -11.38 -14.42
C ILE A 164 7.82 -10.30 -15.08
N TYR A 165 8.28 -9.33 -14.29
CA TYR A 165 9.22 -8.30 -14.73
C TYR A 165 10.41 -8.24 -13.77
N THR A 166 11.62 -8.05 -14.36
CA THR A 166 12.88 -7.92 -13.62
C THR A 166 13.71 -6.79 -14.22
N SER A 167 14.53 -6.14 -13.41
CA SER A 167 15.49 -5.13 -13.86
C SER A 167 16.77 -5.12 -13.01
#